data_0ab9c0875fa9f53612fd3260b5e2816a
#
_entry.id   0ab9c0875fa9f53612fd3260b5e2816a
#
_cell.length_a   1.000
_cell.length_b   1.000
_cell.length_c   1.000
_cell.angle_alpha   90.00
_cell.angle_beta   90.00
_cell.angle_gamma   90.00
#
_symmetry.space_group_name_H-M   'P 1'
#
loop_
_entity.id
_entity.type
_entity.pdbx_description
1 polymer ?
#
loop_
_entity_poly.entity_id
_entity_poly.type
_entity_poly.pdbx_seq_one_letter_code
_entity_poly.pdbx_strand_id
1 'polypeptide(L)'
;MSGTQNYINHVALVLDASSSMSHLSRTVVEVADQQIAYLARRSRELDQETRVTVYVFADKVECVIYDKDVLRMPSLKQLYRVGGMTALLAAALKSQRELAQTAQLYGDHSFLTFILTDGQENASHRCPDAPARDPRELVEAVAEMIKTQEDNWTLAVLVPDQMGRREAVQCGFPKDNVAIWDATSTQGLEEAGQVIQLATEKFMVGRTKGIRGSRAVFSTGAEAVNKDTIEAAGLTPVSPSEYQLLPVDREAAIRDWVVERGHTYRTGGAFYQLSKSEKVQARKQIAVLEKKTDRVYTGPEARALLGLPDVEVRVKPDHNDDFTIFVQSTSVNRKLVPNTRLLLML
;
A
#
# COMPACT_ATOMS: atom_id res chain seq x y z
N MET A 1 -35.23 14.98 -6.83
CA MET A 1 -33.86 15.20 -6.31
C MET A 1 -33.22 13.83 -6.24
N SER A 2 -32.38 13.47 -7.21
CA SER A 2 -31.58 12.22 -7.14
C SER A 2 -30.51 12.48 -6.06
N GLY A 3 -30.69 11.87 -4.90
CA GLY A 3 -29.64 11.89 -3.87
C GLY A 3 -28.37 11.33 -4.49
N THR A 4 -27.27 12.05 -4.40
CA THR A 4 -25.94 11.55 -4.77
C THR A 4 -25.68 10.30 -3.92
N GLN A 5 -25.64 9.14 -4.57
CA GLN A 5 -25.36 7.89 -3.90
C GLN A 5 -23.89 7.93 -3.47
N ASN A 6 -23.62 7.89 -2.17
CA ASN A 6 -22.26 7.89 -1.65
C ASN A 6 -21.72 6.45 -1.67
N TYR A 7 -20.76 6.18 -2.55
CA TYR A 7 -20.09 4.87 -2.64
C TYR A 7 -18.88 4.84 -1.73
N ILE A 8 -18.82 3.85 -0.85
CA ILE A 8 -17.71 3.63 0.09
C ILE A 8 -17.07 2.29 -0.22
N ASN A 9 -15.84 2.33 -0.69
CA ASN A 9 -15.06 1.15 -1.07
C ASN A 9 -14.04 0.83 0.03
N HIS A 10 -14.11 -0.36 0.60
CA HIS A 10 -13.10 -0.89 1.51
C HIS A 10 -12.20 -1.82 0.73
N VAL A 11 -10.97 -1.40 0.47
CA VAL A 11 -9.98 -2.19 -0.27
C VAL A 11 -8.95 -2.73 0.69
N ALA A 12 -8.81 -4.05 0.75
CA ALA A 12 -7.80 -4.71 1.57
C ALA A 12 -6.70 -5.32 0.71
N LEU A 13 -5.45 -5.05 1.07
CA LEU A 13 -4.26 -5.70 0.53
C LEU A 13 -3.72 -6.65 1.60
N VAL A 14 -3.69 -7.95 1.32
CA VAL A 14 -3.20 -9.01 2.21
C VAL A 14 -1.94 -9.57 1.58
N LEU A 15 -0.79 -9.17 2.09
CA LEU A 15 0.50 -9.36 1.45
C LEU A 15 1.31 -10.44 2.17
N ASP A 16 1.69 -11.47 1.43
CA ASP A 16 2.63 -12.48 1.90
C ASP A 16 3.99 -11.86 2.17
N ALA A 17 4.50 -12.09 3.36
CA ALA A 17 5.84 -11.70 3.79
C ALA A 17 6.65 -12.90 4.29
N SER A 18 6.33 -14.11 3.84
CA SER A 18 7.10 -15.31 4.13
C SER A 18 8.54 -15.20 3.58
N SER A 19 9.42 -16.08 4.04
CA SER A 19 10.85 -16.02 3.70
C SER A 19 11.12 -16.15 2.20
N SER A 20 10.26 -16.84 1.44
CA SER A 20 10.35 -16.95 -0.03
C SER A 20 10.23 -15.59 -0.72
N MET A 21 9.42 -14.67 -0.19
CA MET A 21 9.24 -13.31 -0.69
C MET A 21 10.47 -12.40 -0.55
N SER A 22 11.57 -12.88 0.06
CA SER A 22 12.74 -12.04 0.37
C SER A 22 13.34 -11.37 -0.86
N HIS A 23 13.43 -12.07 -1.98
CA HIS A 23 13.97 -11.55 -3.24
C HIS A 23 13.06 -10.54 -3.93
N LEU A 24 11.76 -10.54 -3.60
CA LEU A 24 10.73 -9.64 -4.13
C LEU A 24 10.34 -8.53 -3.15
N SER A 25 10.88 -8.51 -1.94
CA SER A 25 10.40 -7.67 -0.83
C SER A 25 10.30 -6.18 -1.17
N ARG A 26 11.27 -5.65 -1.92
CA ARG A 26 11.24 -4.26 -2.39
C ARG A 26 10.13 -4.03 -3.42
N THR A 27 10.00 -4.93 -4.38
CA THR A 27 9.02 -4.83 -5.47
C THR A 27 7.59 -4.98 -4.93
N VAL A 28 7.35 -5.81 -3.90
CA VAL A 28 6.04 -5.90 -3.22
C VAL A 28 5.62 -4.54 -2.67
N VAL A 29 6.53 -3.84 -2.00
CA VAL A 29 6.27 -2.50 -1.48
C VAL A 29 5.98 -1.52 -2.60
N GLU A 30 6.80 -1.52 -3.67
CA GLU A 30 6.63 -0.63 -4.82
C GLU A 30 5.27 -0.87 -5.52
N VAL A 31 4.91 -2.12 -5.76
CA VAL A 31 3.62 -2.50 -6.38
C VAL A 31 2.44 -2.13 -5.49
N ALA A 32 2.52 -2.40 -4.19
CA ALA A 32 1.46 -2.05 -3.25
C ALA A 32 1.30 -0.52 -3.11
N ASP A 33 2.39 0.24 -3.03
CA ASP A 33 2.35 1.71 -3.00
C ASP A 33 1.77 2.28 -4.31
N GLN A 34 2.10 1.69 -5.47
CA GLN A 34 1.49 2.04 -6.76
C GLN A 34 -0.01 1.75 -6.80
N GLN A 35 -0.44 0.62 -6.26
CA GLN A 35 -1.86 0.27 -6.15
C GLN A 35 -2.62 1.27 -5.27
N ILE A 36 -2.04 1.68 -4.14
CA ILE A 36 -2.62 2.70 -3.27
C ILE A 36 -2.73 4.06 -3.99
N ALA A 37 -1.68 4.46 -4.70
CA ALA A 37 -1.69 5.70 -5.49
C ALA A 37 -2.75 5.66 -6.62
N TYR A 38 -2.89 4.51 -7.28
CA TYR A 38 -3.92 4.29 -8.28
C TYR A 38 -5.33 4.44 -7.68
N LEU A 39 -5.60 3.78 -6.55
CA LEU A 39 -6.86 3.89 -5.82
C LEU A 39 -7.18 5.33 -5.42
N ALA A 40 -6.18 6.07 -4.92
CA ALA A 40 -6.34 7.47 -4.54
C ALA A 40 -6.75 8.35 -5.72
N ARG A 41 -6.15 8.15 -6.89
CA ARG A 41 -6.53 8.84 -8.13
C ARG A 41 -7.95 8.50 -8.54
N ARG A 42 -8.28 7.21 -8.63
CA ARG A 42 -9.61 6.76 -9.08
C ARG A 42 -10.73 7.16 -8.13
N SER A 43 -10.44 7.17 -6.83
CA SER A 43 -11.37 7.64 -5.80
C SER A 43 -11.82 9.09 -6.06
N ARG A 44 -10.89 9.98 -6.43
CA ARG A 44 -11.22 11.37 -6.81
C ARG A 44 -11.95 11.47 -8.15
N GLU A 45 -11.45 10.75 -9.17
CA GLU A 45 -12.02 10.82 -10.52
C GLU A 45 -13.46 10.30 -10.60
N LEU A 46 -13.80 9.32 -9.77
CA LEU A 46 -15.13 8.70 -9.72
C LEU A 46 -16.03 9.24 -8.59
N ASP A 47 -15.52 10.20 -7.80
CA ASP A 47 -16.19 10.75 -6.62
C ASP A 47 -16.69 9.64 -5.67
N GLN A 48 -15.79 8.71 -5.31
CA GLN A 48 -16.04 7.59 -4.42
C GLN A 48 -15.14 7.69 -3.20
N GLU A 49 -15.66 7.46 -2.01
CA GLU A 49 -14.82 7.28 -0.82
C GLU A 49 -14.13 5.91 -0.90
N THR A 50 -12.81 5.89 -0.74
CA THR A 50 -12.04 4.65 -0.71
C THR A 50 -11.18 4.60 0.55
N ARG A 51 -11.34 3.52 1.29
CA ARG A 51 -10.62 3.24 2.53
C ARG A 51 -9.77 2.00 2.33
N VAL A 52 -8.53 2.04 2.81
CA VAL A 52 -7.56 0.96 2.58
C VAL A 52 -7.16 0.32 3.91
N THR A 53 -7.18 -1.00 3.90
CA THR A 53 -6.64 -1.84 4.98
C THR A 53 -5.49 -2.66 4.44
N VAL A 54 -4.40 -2.79 5.19
CA VAL A 54 -3.26 -3.60 4.79
C VAL A 54 -2.93 -4.62 5.86
N TYR A 55 -2.89 -5.87 5.44
CA TYR A 55 -2.39 -6.99 6.25
C TYR A 55 -1.06 -7.48 5.67
N VAL A 56 -0.16 -7.85 6.56
CA VAL A 56 1.08 -8.54 6.22
C VAL A 56 1.07 -9.87 6.97
N PHE A 57 1.35 -10.96 6.28
CA PHE A 57 1.31 -12.28 6.90
C PHE A 57 2.53 -13.15 6.59
N ALA A 58 2.94 -13.93 7.57
CA ALA A 58 3.91 -15.01 7.51
C ALA A 58 3.50 -16.10 8.52
N ASP A 59 4.21 -16.29 9.64
CA ASP A 59 3.78 -17.15 10.77
C ASP A 59 2.60 -16.53 11.54
N LYS A 60 2.42 -15.22 11.41
CA LYS A 60 1.35 -14.43 12.03
C LYS A 60 0.70 -13.55 10.99
N VAL A 61 -0.48 -13.04 11.30
CA VAL A 61 -1.21 -12.10 10.45
C VAL A 61 -1.31 -10.77 11.18
N GLU A 62 -0.65 -9.75 10.67
CA GLU A 62 -0.62 -8.42 11.26
C GLU A 62 -1.43 -7.45 10.40
N CYS A 63 -2.40 -6.76 11.01
CA CYS A 63 -3.05 -5.59 10.40
C CYS A 63 -2.15 -4.40 10.63
N VAL A 64 -1.43 -3.96 9.60
CA VAL A 64 -0.45 -2.85 9.70
C VAL A 64 -1.08 -1.49 9.41
N ILE A 65 -2.20 -1.48 8.69
CA ILE A 65 -3.03 -0.30 8.45
C ILE A 65 -4.49 -0.76 8.44
N TYR A 66 -5.38 -0.10 9.18
CA TYR A 66 -6.79 -0.42 9.21
C TYR A 66 -7.66 0.75 8.78
N ASP A 67 -8.54 0.51 7.82
CA ASP A 67 -9.63 1.38 7.35
C ASP A 67 -9.24 2.86 7.18
N LYS A 68 -8.05 3.09 6.61
CA LYS A 68 -7.50 4.44 6.41
C LYS A 68 -7.97 5.03 5.09
N ASP A 69 -8.32 6.31 5.11
CA ASP A 69 -8.61 7.08 3.88
C ASP A 69 -7.44 6.95 2.89
N VAL A 70 -7.76 6.50 1.67
CA VAL A 70 -6.74 6.25 0.63
C VAL A 70 -5.94 7.50 0.28
N LEU A 71 -6.51 8.69 0.45
CA LEU A 71 -5.85 9.97 0.18
C LEU A 71 -4.77 10.30 1.21
N ARG A 72 -4.69 9.54 2.31
CA ARG A 72 -3.78 9.75 3.44
C ARG A 72 -2.92 8.53 3.76
N MET A 73 -2.79 7.62 2.81
CA MET A 73 -2.02 6.40 3.00
C MET A 73 -0.51 6.68 3.06
N PRO A 74 0.22 6.12 4.04
CA PRO A 74 1.68 6.13 4.04
C PRO A 74 2.23 5.06 3.08
N SER A 75 3.52 5.17 2.71
CA SER A 75 4.24 4.08 2.05
C SER A 75 4.37 2.86 2.97
N LEU A 76 4.28 1.66 2.39
CA LEU A 76 4.41 0.39 3.10
C LEU A 76 5.88 0.02 3.41
N LYS A 77 6.86 0.78 2.95
CA LYS A 77 8.30 0.49 3.04
C LYS A 77 8.80 0.11 4.43
N GLN A 78 8.19 0.63 5.48
CA GLN A 78 8.60 0.33 6.85
C GLN A 78 7.69 -0.67 7.56
N LEU A 79 6.56 -0.98 6.94
CA LEU A 79 5.53 -1.85 7.49
C LEU A 79 5.66 -3.29 6.95
N TYR A 80 6.26 -3.46 5.78
CA TYR A 80 6.46 -4.76 5.16
C TYR A 80 7.84 -5.32 5.52
N ARG A 81 7.86 -6.48 6.17
CA ARG A 81 9.09 -7.18 6.58
C ARG A 81 8.93 -8.67 6.35
N VAL A 82 9.88 -9.26 5.62
CA VAL A 82 9.85 -10.67 5.26
C VAL A 82 10.49 -11.56 6.33
N GLY A 83 9.94 -12.77 6.49
CA GLY A 83 10.44 -13.80 7.38
C GLY A 83 9.35 -14.80 7.76
N GLY A 84 9.72 -16.01 8.14
CA GLY A 84 8.78 -17.05 8.56
C GLY A 84 8.20 -17.89 7.41
N MET A 85 7.12 -18.59 7.70
CA MET A 85 6.37 -19.48 6.80
C MET A 85 5.11 -18.78 6.26
N THR A 86 4.22 -19.52 5.58
CA THR A 86 3.05 -18.96 4.88
C THR A 86 1.75 -19.41 5.53
N ALA A 87 1.10 -18.54 6.32
CA ALA A 87 -0.20 -18.78 6.97
C ALA A 87 -1.36 -18.17 6.15
N LEU A 88 -1.53 -18.62 4.91
CA LEU A 88 -2.48 -18.07 3.94
C LEU A 88 -3.95 -18.19 4.40
N LEU A 89 -4.38 -19.35 4.88
CA LEU A 89 -5.76 -19.55 5.32
C LEU A 89 -6.09 -18.70 6.55
N ALA A 90 -5.13 -18.58 7.48
CA ALA A 90 -5.29 -17.71 8.64
C ALA A 90 -5.40 -16.23 8.22
N ALA A 91 -4.60 -15.80 7.23
CA ALA A 91 -4.65 -14.46 6.68
C ALA A 91 -6.00 -14.16 6.00
N ALA A 92 -6.51 -15.10 5.19
CA ALA A 92 -7.83 -14.98 4.59
C ALA A 92 -8.92 -14.85 5.66
N LEU A 93 -8.95 -15.74 6.65
CA LEU A 93 -9.98 -15.75 7.70
C LEU A 93 -9.92 -14.51 8.58
N LYS A 94 -8.73 -14.12 9.05
CA LYS A 94 -8.57 -12.95 9.91
C LYS A 94 -8.94 -11.67 9.22
N SER A 95 -8.43 -11.45 8.01
CA SER A 95 -8.70 -10.22 7.25
C SER A 95 -10.20 -10.03 7.01
N GLN A 96 -10.90 -11.08 6.57
CA GLN A 96 -12.34 -11.00 6.32
C GLN A 96 -13.15 -10.79 7.61
N ARG A 97 -12.79 -11.49 8.69
CA ARG A 97 -13.45 -11.34 10.00
C ARG A 97 -13.29 -9.91 10.56
N GLU A 98 -12.11 -9.32 10.44
CA GLU A 98 -11.87 -7.97 10.95
C GLU A 98 -12.54 -6.92 10.06
N LEU A 99 -12.50 -7.08 8.73
CA LEU A 99 -13.21 -6.20 7.81
C LEU A 99 -14.72 -6.24 8.02
N ALA A 100 -15.30 -7.38 8.38
CA ALA A 100 -16.73 -7.50 8.68
C ALA A 100 -17.16 -6.69 9.93
N GLN A 101 -16.21 -6.27 10.77
CA GLN A 101 -16.48 -5.40 11.92
C GLN A 101 -16.50 -3.90 11.55
N THR A 102 -16.17 -3.57 10.30
CA THR A 102 -16.17 -2.18 9.83
C THR A 102 -17.61 -1.63 9.86
N ALA A 103 -17.78 -0.48 10.54
CA ALA A 103 -19.08 0.14 10.67
C ALA A 103 -19.59 0.66 9.31
N GLN A 104 -20.80 0.26 8.92
CA GLN A 104 -21.46 0.67 7.69
C GLN A 104 -22.59 1.64 8.02
N LEU A 105 -22.23 2.85 8.47
CA LEU A 105 -23.19 3.81 9.02
C LEU A 105 -23.93 4.63 7.97
N TYR A 106 -23.32 4.89 6.81
CA TYR A 106 -23.88 5.72 5.74
C TYR A 106 -23.30 5.30 4.39
N GLY A 107 -24.04 5.55 3.33
CA GLY A 107 -23.61 5.21 1.96
C GLY A 107 -23.81 3.75 1.59
N ASP A 108 -23.30 3.39 0.43
CA ASP A 108 -23.31 2.03 -0.10
C ASP A 108 -21.90 1.43 0.00
N HIS A 109 -21.72 0.49 0.93
CA HIS A 109 -20.42 -0.11 1.24
C HIS A 109 -20.15 -1.34 0.37
N SER A 110 -18.92 -1.47 -0.09
CA SER A 110 -18.41 -2.68 -0.76
C SER A 110 -16.98 -2.97 -0.35
N PHE A 111 -16.66 -4.26 -0.31
CA PHE A 111 -15.40 -4.79 0.18
C PHE A 111 -14.68 -5.52 -0.96
N LEU A 112 -13.43 -5.12 -1.24
CA LEU A 112 -12.54 -5.75 -2.22
C LEU A 112 -11.26 -6.15 -1.52
N THR A 113 -10.98 -7.44 -1.47
CA THR A 113 -9.76 -7.96 -0.86
C THR A 113 -8.91 -8.67 -1.90
N PHE A 114 -7.64 -8.29 -1.99
CA PHE A 114 -6.61 -8.99 -2.75
C PHE A 114 -5.64 -9.66 -1.79
N ILE A 115 -5.45 -10.97 -1.96
CA ILE A 115 -4.40 -11.74 -1.28
C ILE A 115 -3.31 -12.02 -2.31
N LEU A 116 -2.07 -11.65 -2.03
CA LEU A 116 -0.90 -11.95 -2.86
C LEU A 116 0.03 -12.88 -2.11
N THR A 117 0.33 -14.05 -2.71
CA THR A 117 1.27 -15.04 -2.16
C THR A 117 2.14 -15.66 -3.25
N ASP A 118 3.39 -15.96 -2.93
CA ASP A 118 4.33 -16.72 -3.77
C ASP A 118 4.43 -18.18 -3.35
N GLY A 119 3.74 -18.58 -2.28
CA GLY A 119 3.89 -19.88 -1.66
C GLY A 119 2.58 -20.62 -1.42
N GLN A 120 2.75 -21.89 -1.05
CA GLN A 120 1.66 -22.75 -0.60
C GLN A 120 1.40 -22.56 0.89
N GLU A 121 0.15 -22.78 1.29
CA GLU A 121 -0.25 -22.84 2.69
C GLU A 121 0.58 -23.89 3.46
N ASN A 122 1.27 -23.46 4.51
CA ASN A 122 2.08 -24.39 5.31
C ASN A 122 2.16 -24.06 6.81
N ALA A 123 1.53 -22.98 7.26
CA ALA A 123 1.67 -22.50 8.64
C ALA A 123 0.36 -22.12 9.35
N SER A 124 -0.78 -22.05 8.67
CA SER A 124 -2.03 -21.58 9.28
C SER A 124 -2.43 -22.41 10.51
N HIS A 125 -2.20 -23.72 10.50
CA HIS A 125 -2.48 -24.58 11.65
C HIS A 125 -1.65 -24.26 12.91
N ARG A 126 -0.55 -23.52 12.76
CA ARG A 126 0.31 -23.02 13.85
C ARG A 126 0.12 -21.54 14.12
N CYS A 127 -0.49 -20.83 13.21
CA CYS A 127 -0.70 -19.38 13.33
C CYS A 127 -1.55 -19.05 14.55
N PRO A 128 -1.12 -18.14 15.46
CA PRO A 128 -1.92 -17.74 16.62
C PRO A 128 -3.30 -17.18 16.25
N ASP A 129 -3.41 -16.57 15.07
CA ASP A 129 -4.61 -15.92 14.57
C ASP A 129 -5.61 -16.88 13.92
N ALA A 130 -5.23 -18.15 13.70
CA ALA A 130 -6.11 -19.15 13.11
C ALA A 130 -7.21 -19.60 14.09
N PRO A 131 -8.46 -19.75 13.62
CA PRO A 131 -9.56 -20.21 14.47
C PRO A 131 -9.51 -21.69 14.81
N ALA A 132 -8.75 -22.48 14.06
CA ALA A 132 -8.59 -23.91 14.25
C ALA A 132 -7.13 -24.36 14.09
N ARG A 133 -6.82 -25.57 14.54
CA ARG A 133 -5.49 -26.18 14.41
C ARG A 133 -5.46 -27.32 13.38
N ASP A 134 -6.60 -27.88 13.04
CA ASP A 134 -6.72 -28.87 11.98
C ASP A 134 -6.74 -28.14 10.61
N PRO A 135 -5.85 -28.47 9.67
CA PRO A 135 -5.86 -27.90 8.31
C PRO A 135 -7.19 -28.09 7.57
N ARG A 136 -7.92 -29.19 7.82
CA ARG A 136 -9.23 -29.45 7.20
C ARG A 136 -10.29 -28.47 7.72
N GLU A 137 -10.33 -28.28 9.04
CA GLU A 137 -11.23 -27.29 9.65
C GLU A 137 -10.96 -25.87 9.14
N LEU A 138 -9.69 -25.53 8.88
CA LEU A 138 -9.32 -24.22 8.31
C LEU A 138 -9.82 -24.08 6.87
N VAL A 139 -9.69 -25.12 6.05
CA VAL A 139 -10.23 -25.13 4.68
C VAL A 139 -11.75 -24.99 4.70
N GLU A 140 -12.43 -25.74 5.54
CA GLU A 140 -13.89 -25.67 5.72
C GLU A 140 -14.33 -24.29 6.20
N ALA A 141 -13.58 -23.68 7.14
CA ALA A 141 -13.87 -22.34 7.64
C ALA A 141 -13.72 -21.26 6.54
N VAL A 142 -12.70 -21.36 5.67
CA VAL A 142 -12.55 -20.45 4.52
C VAL A 142 -13.69 -20.65 3.52
N ALA A 143 -14.03 -21.90 3.20
CA ALA A 143 -15.12 -22.19 2.27
C ALA A 143 -16.48 -21.67 2.78
N GLU A 144 -16.78 -21.88 4.06
CA GLU A 144 -18.03 -21.39 4.67
C GLU A 144 -18.05 -19.86 4.76
N MET A 145 -16.92 -19.22 5.11
CA MET A 145 -16.80 -17.77 5.10
C MET A 145 -17.11 -17.20 3.71
N ILE A 146 -16.51 -17.73 2.64
CA ILE A 146 -16.74 -17.25 1.27
C ILE A 146 -18.18 -17.48 0.81
N LYS A 147 -18.77 -18.61 1.20
CA LYS A 147 -20.15 -18.97 0.86
C LYS A 147 -21.17 -18.05 1.53
N THR A 148 -20.90 -17.62 2.75
CA THR A 148 -21.78 -16.80 3.57
C THR A 148 -21.58 -15.29 3.36
N GLN A 149 -20.55 -14.86 2.60
CA GLN A 149 -20.36 -13.46 2.27
C GLN A 149 -21.54 -12.89 1.47
N GLU A 150 -21.90 -11.67 1.81
CA GLU A 150 -22.90 -10.89 1.10
C GLU A 150 -22.43 -10.49 -0.31
N ASP A 151 -23.35 -9.99 -1.13
CA ASP A 151 -23.11 -9.63 -2.54
C ASP A 151 -22.17 -8.42 -2.72
N ASN A 152 -21.93 -7.65 -1.66
CA ASN A 152 -21.00 -6.51 -1.65
C ASN A 152 -19.55 -6.89 -1.33
N TRP A 153 -19.25 -8.19 -1.23
CA TRP A 153 -17.90 -8.68 -0.98
C TRP A 153 -17.24 -9.27 -2.23
N THR A 154 -15.97 -8.95 -2.41
CA THR A 154 -15.11 -9.53 -3.45
C THR A 154 -13.81 -9.97 -2.79
N LEU A 155 -13.55 -11.27 -2.78
CA LEU A 155 -12.31 -11.84 -2.31
C LEU A 155 -11.56 -12.46 -3.48
N ALA A 156 -10.34 -12.00 -3.73
CA ALA A 156 -9.49 -12.44 -4.82
C ALA A 156 -8.10 -12.85 -4.31
N VAL A 157 -7.50 -13.83 -4.94
CA VAL A 157 -6.16 -14.31 -4.59
C VAL A 157 -5.29 -14.48 -5.82
N LEU A 158 -4.03 -14.06 -5.70
CA LEU A 158 -2.99 -14.26 -6.70
C LEU A 158 -2.00 -15.29 -6.13
N VAL A 159 -1.81 -16.37 -6.87
CA VAL A 159 -1.02 -17.55 -6.49
C VAL A 159 0.07 -17.83 -7.52
N PRO A 160 1.18 -18.53 -7.15
CA PRO A 160 2.35 -18.64 -8.04
C PRO A 160 2.15 -19.59 -9.21
N ASP A 161 1.24 -20.56 -9.12
CA ASP A 161 1.13 -21.63 -10.11
C ASP A 161 -0.27 -22.27 -10.18
N GLN A 162 -0.41 -23.24 -11.08
CA GLN A 162 -1.65 -24.00 -11.28
C GLN A 162 -2.00 -24.87 -10.07
N MET A 163 -1.04 -25.29 -9.27
CA MET A 163 -1.29 -26.06 -8.05
C MET A 163 -1.92 -25.17 -7.00
N GLY A 164 -1.33 -24.01 -6.73
CA GLY A 164 -1.92 -23.00 -5.84
C GLY A 164 -3.32 -22.56 -6.27
N ARG A 165 -3.57 -22.47 -7.59
CA ARG A 165 -4.92 -22.18 -8.10
C ARG A 165 -5.92 -23.29 -7.76
N ARG A 166 -5.53 -24.55 -7.94
CA ARG A 166 -6.40 -25.69 -7.59
C ARG A 166 -6.70 -25.71 -6.11
N GLU A 167 -5.69 -25.49 -5.27
CA GLU A 167 -5.83 -25.43 -3.81
C GLU A 167 -6.76 -24.28 -3.40
N ALA A 168 -6.58 -23.07 -3.95
CA ALA A 168 -7.46 -21.95 -3.66
C ALA A 168 -8.92 -22.24 -4.03
N VAL A 169 -9.17 -22.84 -5.21
CA VAL A 169 -10.51 -23.23 -5.64
C VAL A 169 -11.09 -24.32 -4.72
N GLN A 170 -10.29 -25.28 -4.27
CA GLN A 170 -10.72 -26.29 -3.29
C GLN A 170 -11.07 -25.67 -1.93
N CYS A 171 -10.40 -24.60 -1.53
CA CYS A 171 -10.74 -23.80 -0.35
C CYS A 171 -12.00 -22.93 -0.52
N GLY A 172 -12.66 -22.96 -1.69
CA GLY A 172 -13.90 -22.24 -1.95
C GLY A 172 -13.75 -20.89 -2.66
N PHE A 173 -12.53 -20.47 -2.99
CA PHE A 173 -12.36 -19.25 -3.80
C PHE A 173 -13.05 -19.39 -5.16
N PRO A 174 -13.82 -18.39 -5.61
CA PRO A 174 -14.40 -18.41 -6.94
C PRO A 174 -13.29 -18.54 -7.99
N LYS A 175 -13.46 -19.44 -8.96
CA LYS A 175 -12.44 -19.75 -9.98
C LYS A 175 -11.92 -18.48 -10.69
N ASP A 176 -12.81 -17.54 -10.98
CA ASP A 176 -12.50 -16.30 -11.69
C ASP A 176 -12.04 -15.16 -10.77
N ASN A 177 -11.87 -15.45 -9.47
CA ASN A 177 -11.21 -14.61 -8.49
C ASN A 177 -9.83 -15.17 -8.09
N VAL A 178 -9.31 -16.17 -8.82
CA VAL A 178 -7.98 -16.73 -8.62
C VAL A 178 -7.13 -16.46 -9.87
N ALA A 179 -6.08 -15.67 -9.73
CA ALA A 179 -5.10 -15.39 -10.77
C ALA A 179 -3.78 -16.10 -10.47
N ILE A 180 -3.05 -16.46 -11.53
CA ILE A 180 -1.67 -16.99 -11.45
C ILE A 180 -0.72 -15.85 -11.83
N TRP A 181 0.39 -15.73 -11.13
CA TRP A 181 1.43 -14.76 -11.41
C TRP A 181 2.82 -15.42 -11.36
N ASP A 182 3.80 -14.86 -12.07
CA ASP A 182 5.17 -15.34 -12.02
C ASP A 182 5.88 -14.86 -10.75
N ALA A 183 5.91 -15.72 -9.73
CA ALA A 183 6.55 -15.44 -8.45
C ALA A 183 8.08 -15.54 -8.48
N THR A 184 8.68 -15.88 -9.63
CA THR A 184 10.14 -16.06 -9.75
C THR A 184 10.86 -14.77 -10.13
N SER A 185 10.14 -13.76 -10.58
CA SER A 185 10.73 -12.52 -11.11
C SER A 185 10.04 -11.25 -10.59
N THR A 186 10.80 -10.15 -10.53
CA THR A 186 10.27 -8.82 -10.24
C THR A 186 9.28 -8.37 -11.31
N GLN A 187 9.53 -8.70 -12.57
CA GLN A 187 8.63 -8.41 -13.68
C GLN A 187 7.27 -9.11 -13.50
N GLY A 188 7.25 -10.38 -13.10
CA GLY A 188 6.01 -11.11 -12.85
C GLY A 188 5.19 -10.47 -11.73
N LEU A 189 5.83 -9.91 -10.70
CA LEU A 189 5.16 -9.18 -9.64
C LEU A 189 4.61 -7.82 -10.12
N GLU A 190 5.34 -7.10 -10.97
CA GLU A 190 4.85 -5.86 -11.61
C GLU A 190 3.63 -6.14 -12.49
N GLU A 191 3.64 -7.22 -13.26
CA GLU A 191 2.51 -7.68 -14.07
C GLU A 191 1.31 -8.08 -13.19
N ALA A 192 1.54 -8.75 -12.06
CA ALA A 192 0.50 -9.02 -11.04
C ALA A 192 -0.12 -7.73 -10.51
N GLY A 193 0.70 -6.71 -10.25
CA GLY A 193 0.24 -5.38 -9.86
C GLY A 193 -0.70 -4.75 -10.90
N GLN A 194 -0.39 -4.88 -12.19
CA GLN A 194 -1.25 -4.38 -13.27
C GLN A 194 -2.59 -5.12 -13.34
N VAL A 195 -2.60 -6.43 -13.11
CA VAL A 195 -3.85 -7.21 -13.05
C VAL A 195 -4.70 -6.80 -11.85
N ILE A 196 -4.10 -6.53 -10.70
CA ILE A 196 -4.80 -5.97 -9.53
C ILE A 196 -5.40 -4.60 -9.87
N GLN A 197 -4.66 -3.72 -10.58
CA GLN A 197 -5.17 -2.42 -11.01
C GLN A 197 -6.36 -2.57 -11.96
N LEU A 198 -6.29 -3.49 -12.93
CA LEU A 198 -7.42 -3.77 -13.83
C LEU A 198 -8.65 -4.27 -13.08
N ALA A 199 -8.47 -5.21 -12.16
CA ALA A 199 -9.55 -5.72 -11.32
C ALA A 199 -10.17 -4.61 -10.46
N THR A 200 -9.33 -3.74 -9.89
CA THR A 200 -9.74 -2.55 -9.13
C THR A 200 -10.54 -1.58 -10.00
N GLU A 201 -10.09 -1.30 -11.23
CA GLU A 201 -10.81 -0.43 -12.17
C GLU A 201 -12.20 -0.96 -12.47
N LYS A 202 -12.30 -2.25 -12.81
CA LYS A 202 -13.60 -2.90 -13.05
C LYS A 202 -14.52 -2.82 -11.83
N PHE A 203 -13.95 -3.03 -10.63
CA PHE A 203 -14.68 -2.90 -9.38
C PHE A 203 -15.20 -1.47 -9.20
N MET A 204 -14.34 -0.44 -9.23
CA MET A 204 -14.73 0.95 -8.99
C MET A 204 -15.69 1.50 -10.05
N VAL A 205 -15.47 1.20 -11.34
CA VAL A 205 -16.42 1.54 -12.41
C VAL A 205 -17.73 0.75 -12.26
N GLY A 206 -17.66 -0.50 -11.82
CA GLY A 206 -18.83 -1.31 -11.51
C GLY A 206 -19.72 -0.67 -10.44
N ARG A 207 -19.13 -0.04 -9.43
CA ARG A 207 -19.85 0.68 -8.36
C ARG A 207 -20.77 1.77 -8.94
N THR A 208 -20.30 2.56 -9.91
CA THR A 208 -21.12 3.59 -10.57
C THR A 208 -22.32 3.03 -11.33
N LYS A 209 -22.28 1.71 -11.62
CA LYS A 209 -23.36 0.96 -12.29
C LYS A 209 -24.20 0.12 -11.33
N GLY A 210 -24.04 0.31 -10.01
CA GLY A 210 -24.76 -0.43 -8.97
C GLY A 210 -24.23 -1.85 -8.70
N ILE A 211 -23.07 -2.23 -9.25
CA ILE A 211 -22.43 -3.52 -8.96
C ILE A 211 -21.72 -3.41 -7.62
N ARG A 212 -22.10 -4.23 -6.62
CA ARG A 212 -21.59 -4.14 -5.26
C ARG A 212 -20.38 -5.04 -5.01
N GLY A 213 -20.30 -6.19 -5.64
CA GLY A 213 -19.18 -7.10 -5.55
C GLY A 213 -19.08 -8.01 -6.77
N SER A 214 -18.07 -8.88 -6.81
CA SER A 214 -17.81 -9.75 -7.95
C SER A 214 -17.27 -11.12 -7.53
N ARG A 215 -17.78 -12.16 -8.19
CA ARG A 215 -17.20 -13.52 -8.16
C ARG A 215 -16.39 -13.83 -9.43
N ALA A 216 -16.13 -12.81 -10.26
CA ALA A 216 -15.38 -12.90 -11.51
C ALA A 216 -14.56 -11.61 -11.74
N VAL A 217 -13.80 -11.19 -10.72
CA VAL A 217 -13.02 -9.94 -10.77
C VAL A 217 -11.90 -10.02 -11.80
N PHE A 218 -11.33 -11.21 -12.01
CA PHE A 218 -10.37 -11.51 -13.08
C PHE A 218 -11.06 -12.13 -14.30
N SER A 219 -12.10 -11.50 -14.84
CA SER A 219 -13.00 -12.06 -15.85
C SER A 219 -12.39 -12.34 -17.23
N THR A 220 -11.11 -12.10 -17.42
CA THR A 220 -10.39 -12.38 -18.68
C THR A 220 -9.71 -13.75 -18.69
N GLY A 221 -10.27 -14.73 -17.95
CA GLY A 221 -9.73 -16.08 -17.93
C GLY A 221 -8.36 -16.13 -17.23
N ALA A 222 -8.37 -15.93 -15.94
CA ALA A 222 -7.17 -15.82 -15.10
C ALA A 222 -6.37 -17.13 -15.03
N GLU A 223 -5.82 -17.58 -16.16
CA GLU A 223 -4.89 -18.72 -16.17
C GLU A 223 -3.47 -18.30 -15.81
N ALA A 224 -3.04 -17.17 -16.35
CA ALA A 224 -1.76 -16.55 -15.98
C ALA A 224 -1.84 -15.03 -16.15
N VAL A 225 -1.19 -14.31 -15.27
CA VAL A 225 -0.94 -12.89 -15.43
C VAL A 225 0.27 -12.73 -16.33
N ASN A 226 0.08 -12.23 -17.53
CA ASN A 226 1.15 -11.98 -18.48
C ASN A 226 0.88 -10.69 -19.28
N LYS A 227 1.86 -10.26 -20.03
CA LYS A 227 1.82 -9.03 -20.82
C LYS A 227 0.64 -9.02 -21.82
N ASP A 228 0.35 -10.15 -22.46
CA ASP A 228 -0.73 -10.27 -23.44
C ASP A 228 -2.10 -10.05 -22.79
N THR A 229 -2.27 -10.51 -21.55
CA THR A 229 -3.50 -10.31 -20.76
C THR A 229 -3.73 -8.82 -20.43
N ILE A 230 -2.65 -8.09 -20.18
CA ILE A 230 -2.67 -6.66 -19.87
C ILE A 230 -2.98 -5.84 -21.12
N GLU A 231 -2.31 -6.15 -22.25
CA GLU A 231 -2.53 -5.48 -23.53
C GLU A 231 -3.93 -5.76 -24.08
N ALA A 232 -4.43 -6.98 -23.98
CA ALA A 232 -5.79 -7.35 -24.38
C ALA A 232 -6.88 -6.60 -23.57
N ALA A 233 -6.55 -6.19 -22.36
CA ALA A 233 -7.44 -5.38 -21.53
C ALA A 233 -7.40 -3.87 -21.87
N GLY A 234 -6.58 -3.45 -22.83
CA GLY A 234 -6.47 -2.04 -23.24
C GLY A 234 -5.80 -1.14 -22.19
N LEU A 235 -5.05 -1.75 -21.26
CA LEU A 235 -4.29 -1.00 -20.27
C LEU A 235 -2.88 -0.76 -20.79
N THR A 236 -2.50 0.49 -20.87
CA THR A 236 -1.10 0.87 -21.03
C THR A 236 -0.43 0.75 -19.66
N PRO A 237 0.72 0.04 -19.52
CA PRO A 237 1.48 0.08 -18.28
C PRO A 237 1.80 1.53 -17.93
N VAL A 238 1.31 1.99 -16.79
CA VAL A 238 1.63 3.34 -16.34
C VAL A 238 3.03 3.30 -15.78
N SER A 239 3.95 4.04 -16.41
CA SER A 239 5.34 4.13 -15.97
C SER A 239 5.40 4.68 -14.54
N PRO A 240 6.26 4.14 -13.66
CA PRO A 240 6.46 4.68 -12.31
C PRO A 240 6.75 6.18 -12.26
N SER A 241 7.28 6.75 -13.35
CA SER A 241 7.52 8.20 -13.48
C SER A 241 6.24 9.03 -13.65
N GLU A 242 5.11 8.42 -14.03
CA GLU A 242 3.82 9.11 -14.16
C GLU A 242 3.04 9.19 -12.85
N TYR A 243 3.46 8.42 -11.82
CA TYR A 243 2.97 8.55 -10.45
C TYR A 243 3.73 9.66 -9.68
N GLN A 244 4.00 10.78 -10.32
CA GLN A 244 4.34 11.96 -9.54
C GLN A 244 3.08 12.35 -8.77
N LEU A 245 3.10 12.13 -7.45
CA LEU A 245 2.12 12.72 -6.55
C LEU A 245 1.96 14.18 -6.95
N LEU A 246 0.74 14.62 -7.17
CA LEU A 246 0.47 16.04 -7.40
C LEU A 246 1.13 16.84 -6.26
N PRO A 247 1.65 18.03 -6.49
CA PRO A 247 2.34 18.82 -5.46
C PRO A 247 1.59 18.93 -4.14
N VAL A 248 0.27 19.03 -4.20
CA VAL A 248 -0.63 19.08 -3.03
C VAL A 248 -0.59 17.78 -2.21
N ASP A 249 -0.54 16.63 -2.86
CA ASP A 249 -0.47 15.33 -2.17
C ASP A 249 0.89 15.07 -1.53
N ARG A 250 1.94 15.60 -2.14
CA ARG A 250 3.30 15.50 -1.62
C ARG A 250 3.46 16.30 -0.33
N GLU A 251 2.89 17.49 -0.26
CA GLU A 251 2.90 18.31 0.96
C GLU A 251 2.07 17.67 2.08
N ALA A 252 0.92 17.12 1.77
CA ALA A 252 0.09 16.39 2.73
C ALA A 252 0.79 15.12 3.23
N ALA A 253 1.40 14.35 2.35
CA ALA A 253 2.15 13.15 2.72
C ALA A 253 3.37 13.48 3.60
N ILE A 254 4.08 14.57 3.29
CA ILE A 254 5.20 15.05 4.12
C ILE A 254 4.68 15.49 5.49
N ARG A 255 3.60 16.23 5.55
CA ARG A 255 2.99 16.69 6.79
C ARG A 255 2.55 15.52 7.67
N ASP A 256 1.80 14.56 7.12
CA ASP A 256 1.33 13.38 7.85
C ASP A 256 2.52 12.54 8.34
N TRP A 257 3.52 12.35 7.50
CA TRP A 257 4.74 11.64 7.86
C TRP A 257 5.54 12.34 8.98
N VAL A 258 5.57 13.67 9.01
CA VAL A 258 6.21 14.45 10.07
C VAL A 258 5.44 14.36 11.37
N VAL A 259 4.12 14.43 11.34
CA VAL A 259 3.26 14.29 12.52
C VAL A 259 3.42 12.90 13.13
N GLU A 260 3.40 11.85 12.34
CA GLU A 260 3.57 10.47 12.82
C GLU A 260 4.99 10.19 13.35
N ARG A 261 6.02 10.88 12.84
CA ARG A 261 7.44 10.65 13.17
C ARG A 261 8.12 11.83 13.86
N GLY A 262 7.38 12.75 14.39
CA GLY A 262 7.86 14.00 14.95
C GLY A 262 9.01 13.90 15.96
N HIS A 263 9.20 12.75 16.60
CA HIS A 263 10.32 12.52 17.52
C HIS A 263 11.62 12.11 16.83
N THR A 264 11.56 11.48 15.67
CA THR A 264 12.75 10.92 14.98
C THR A 264 13.58 12.00 14.28
N TYR A 265 12.95 13.11 13.88
CA TYR A 265 13.63 14.23 13.23
C TYR A 265 14.42 15.11 14.17
N ARG A 266 13.94 15.32 15.39
CA ARG A 266 14.62 16.16 16.38
C ARG A 266 16.04 15.70 16.71
N THR A 267 16.30 14.41 16.56
CA THR A 267 17.57 13.81 16.98
C THR A 267 18.56 13.55 15.86
N GLY A 268 18.21 13.86 14.59
CA GLY A 268 19.03 13.46 13.44
C GLY A 268 19.17 11.93 13.27
N GLY A 269 18.59 11.13 14.19
CA GLY A 269 18.75 9.68 14.22
C GLY A 269 18.27 8.99 12.95
N ALA A 270 17.11 9.41 12.40
CA ALA A 270 16.60 8.85 11.16
C ALA A 270 17.54 9.12 9.97
N PHE A 271 18.14 10.30 9.88
CA PHE A 271 19.10 10.62 8.83
C PHE A 271 20.33 9.70 8.89
N TYR A 272 20.81 9.38 10.08
CA TYR A 272 21.99 8.51 10.24
C TYR A 272 21.71 7.05 9.90
N GLN A 273 20.45 6.62 9.96
CA GLN A 273 20.02 5.27 9.57
C GLN A 273 19.90 5.09 8.06
N LEU A 274 19.88 6.18 7.27
CA LEU A 274 19.80 6.13 5.82
C LEU A 274 21.05 5.53 5.18
N SER A 275 20.87 4.85 4.06
CA SER A 275 21.98 4.43 3.20
C SER A 275 22.75 5.65 2.66
N LYS A 276 23.93 5.42 2.11
CA LYS A 276 24.78 6.50 1.57
C LYS A 276 24.10 7.24 0.41
N SER A 277 23.37 6.52 -0.45
CA SER A 277 22.63 7.09 -1.57
C SER A 277 21.42 7.90 -1.10
N GLU A 278 20.64 7.39 -0.14
CA GLU A 278 19.49 8.09 0.44
C GLU A 278 19.93 9.38 1.15
N LYS A 279 21.04 9.37 1.86
CA LYS A 279 21.63 10.59 2.47
C LYS A 279 21.96 11.67 1.44
N VAL A 280 22.42 11.28 0.25
CA VAL A 280 22.72 12.23 -0.83
C VAL A 280 21.42 12.84 -1.37
N GLN A 281 20.38 12.05 -1.56
CA GLN A 281 19.07 12.52 -2.02
C GLN A 281 18.39 13.40 -0.96
N ALA A 282 18.36 12.96 0.28
CA ALA A 282 17.76 13.70 1.39
C ALA A 282 18.37 15.11 1.56
N ARG A 283 19.67 15.26 1.28
CA ARG A 283 20.37 16.56 1.34
C ARG A 283 19.99 17.53 0.21
N LYS A 284 19.42 17.04 -0.89
CA LYS A 284 19.04 17.86 -2.06
C LYS A 284 17.61 18.34 -1.99
N GLN A 285 16.75 17.62 -1.26
CA GLN A 285 15.32 17.92 -1.16
C GLN A 285 15.03 18.49 0.23
N ILE A 286 14.75 19.77 0.29
CA ILE A 286 14.57 20.50 1.54
C ILE A 286 13.11 20.93 1.65
N ALA A 287 12.50 20.67 2.79
CA ALA A 287 11.20 21.21 3.17
C ALA A 287 11.27 21.76 4.59
N VAL A 288 10.41 22.70 4.91
CA VAL A 288 10.30 23.31 6.23
C VAL A 288 8.84 23.28 6.67
N LEU A 289 8.57 22.70 7.84
CA LEU A 289 7.26 22.74 8.48
C LEU A 289 7.18 23.95 9.42
N GLU A 290 6.18 24.79 9.25
CA GLU A 290 5.80 25.81 10.24
C GLU A 290 4.84 25.20 11.26
N LYS A 291 5.29 25.06 12.53
CA LYS A 291 4.57 24.32 13.59
C LYS A 291 3.24 24.97 14.01
N LYS A 292 3.08 26.27 13.81
CA LYS A 292 1.85 26.98 14.24
C LYS A 292 0.70 26.84 13.24
N THR A 293 1.03 26.89 11.96
CA THR A 293 0.04 26.85 10.87
C THR A 293 -0.06 25.46 10.26
N ASP A 294 0.84 24.56 10.64
CA ASP A 294 1.01 23.23 10.07
C ASP A 294 1.25 23.27 8.55
N ARG A 295 1.81 24.38 8.06
CA ARG A 295 2.11 24.60 6.64
C ARG A 295 3.51 24.10 6.32
N VAL A 296 3.62 23.37 5.20
CA VAL A 296 4.89 22.88 4.67
C VAL A 296 5.32 23.75 3.50
N TYR A 297 6.53 24.27 3.58
CA TYR A 297 7.18 25.01 2.52
C TYR A 297 8.20 24.13 1.82
N THR A 298 8.25 24.19 0.50
CA THR A 298 9.18 23.39 -0.33
C THR A 298 9.92 24.28 -1.33
N GLY A 299 10.95 23.74 -1.96
CA GLY A 299 11.68 24.41 -3.04
C GLY A 299 12.17 25.83 -2.69
N PRO A 300 11.87 26.84 -3.51
CA PRO A 300 12.35 28.22 -3.31
C PRO A 300 11.87 28.83 -1.99
N GLU A 301 10.64 28.58 -1.57
CA GLU A 301 10.09 29.11 -0.32
C GLU A 301 10.80 28.53 0.91
N ALA A 302 11.04 27.22 0.95
CA ALA A 302 11.81 26.59 2.00
C ALA A 302 13.25 27.14 2.05
N ARG A 303 13.86 27.36 0.89
CA ARG A 303 15.21 27.95 0.79
C ARG A 303 15.25 29.37 1.35
N ALA A 304 14.25 30.20 1.03
CA ALA A 304 14.14 31.55 1.56
C ALA A 304 13.97 31.55 3.08
N LEU A 305 13.11 30.69 3.63
CA LEU A 305 12.91 30.53 5.09
C LEU A 305 14.19 30.10 5.81
N LEU A 306 15.02 29.27 5.18
CA LEU A 306 16.29 28.80 5.73
C LEU A 306 17.43 29.79 5.48
N GLY A 307 17.20 30.89 4.74
CA GLY A 307 18.23 31.86 4.34
C GLY A 307 19.35 31.22 3.51
N LEU A 308 19.01 30.27 2.64
CA LEU A 308 19.97 29.58 1.80
C LEU A 308 20.41 30.46 0.63
N PRO A 309 21.70 30.46 0.27
CA PRO A 309 22.17 31.18 -0.92
C PRO A 309 21.61 30.55 -2.21
N ASP A 310 21.56 31.34 -3.29
CA ASP A 310 21.08 30.90 -4.60
C ASP A 310 22.14 30.10 -5.39
N VAL A 311 22.71 29.12 -4.72
CA VAL A 311 23.67 28.15 -5.26
C VAL A 311 23.31 26.76 -4.78
N GLU A 312 23.84 25.74 -5.40
CA GLU A 312 23.62 24.36 -4.95
C GLU A 312 24.20 24.20 -3.53
N VAL A 313 23.32 23.88 -2.59
CA VAL A 313 23.67 23.61 -1.20
C VAL A 313 23.22 22.23 -0.77
N ARG A 314 23.98 21.60 0.09
CA ARG A 314 23.61 20.40 0.82
C ARG A 314 23.32 20.76 2.27
N VAL A 315 22.24 20.25 2.81
CA VAL A 315 21.83 20.52 4.19
C VAL A 315 21.88 19.22 5.00
N LYS A 316 22.43 19.30 6.19
CA LYS A 316 22.48 18.21 7.16
C LYS A 316 21.79 18.68 8.43
N PRO A 317 20.77 17.95 8.93
CA PRO A 317 20.20 18.24 10.25
C PRO A 317 21.23 17.94 11.33
N ASP A 318 21.30 18.81 12.30
CA ASP A 318 22.12 18.65 13.50
C ASP A 318 21.19 18.44 14.73
N HIS A 319 21.79 18.35 15.91
CA HIS A 319 21.03 18.24 17.17
C HIS A 319 20.38 19.58 17.53
N ASN A 320 19.26 19.53 18.26
CA ASN A 320 18.55 20.69 18.78
C ASN A 320 17.93 21.65 17.75
N ASP A 321 17.34 21.13 16.69
CA ASP A 321 16.73 21.89 15.59
C ASP A 321 17.74 22.82 14.83
N ASP A 322 19.03 22.60 14.95
CA ASP A 322 20.07 23.25 14.16
C ASP A 322 20.33 22.48 12.87
N PHE A 323 20.96 23.10 11.90
CA PHE A 323 21.37 22.45 10.66
C PHE A 323 22.68 23.02 10.11
N THR A 324 23.43 22.19 9.42
CA THR A 324 24.66 22.60 8.74
C THR A 324 24.45 22.71 7.24
N ILE A 325 24.80 23.83 6.67
CA ILE A 325 24.81 24.08 5.23
C ILE A 325 26.23 23.81 4.71
N PHE A 326 26.31 23.04 3.64
CA PHE A 326 27.54 22.81 2.88
C PHE A 326 27.43 23.50 1.52
N VAL A 327 28.27 24.50 1.30
CA VAL A 327 28.41 25.18 0.01
C VAL A 327 29.81 24.87 -0.50
N GLN A 328 29.91 24.05 -1.55
CA GLN A 328 31.20 23.52 -2.04
C GLN A 328 31.98 22.82 -0.93
N SER A 329 33.11 23.35 -0.49
CA SER A 329 33.96 22.82 0.58
C SER A 329 33.75 23.50 1.94
N THR A 330 32.88 24.51 2.01
CA THR A 330 32.64 25.27 3.24
C THR A 330 31.39 24.78 3.95
N SER A 331 31.44 24.63 5.28
CA SER A 331 30.28 24.31 6.11
C SER A 331 29.92 25.48 7.03
N VAL A 332 28.65 25.77 7.18
CA VAL A 332 28.12 26.82 8.06
C VAL A 332 26.96 26.27 8.87
N ASN A 333 27.09 26.35 10.20
CA ASN A 333 25.99 25.98 11.10
C ASN A 333 24.96 27.11 11.16
N ARG A 334 23.69 26.76 11.10
CA ARG A 334 22.54 27.68 11.17
C ARG A 334 21.53 27.15 12.18
N LYS A 335 20.82 28.08 12.81
CA LYS A 335 19.65 27.78 13.64
C LYS A 335 18.37 27.89 12.79
N LEU A 336 17.45 26.99 13.00
CA LEU A 336 16.13 27.08 12.41
C LEU A 336 15.38 28.29 12.94
N VAL A 337 14.58 28.92 12.09
CA VAL A 337 13.64 29.96 12.50
C VAL A 337 12.71 29.39 13.57
N PRO A 338 12.42 30.16 14.65
CA PRO A 338 11.51 29.70 15.70
C PRO A 338 10.19 29.16 15.14
N ASN A 339 9.68 28.08 15.71
CA ASN A 339 8.45 27.39 15.29
C ASN A 339 8.53 26.70 13.91
N THR A 340 9.72 26.51 13.34
CA THR A 340 9.89 25.70 12.14
C THR A 340 10.58 24.36 12.43
N ARG A 341 10.47 23.42 11.50
CA ARG A 341 11.16 22.13 11.53
C ARG A 341 11.68 21.81 10.15
N LEU A 342 12.94 21.42 10.04
CA LEU A 342 13.53 20.92 8.82
C LEU A 342 13.00 19.52 8.51
N LEU A 343 12.51 19.34 7.30
CA LEU A 343 12.06 18.05 6.78
C LEU A 343 13.04 17.61 5.70
N LEU A 344 13.43 16.35 5.77
CA LEU A 344 14.17 15.69 4.71
C LEU A 344 13.17 14.89 3.88
N MET A 345 13.05 15.27 2.63
CA MET A 345 12.23 14.54 1.68
C MET A 345 13.05 13.33 1.19
N LEU A 346 12.55 12.14 1.48
CA LEU A 346 13.12 10.87 1.05
C LEU A 346 12.36 10.34 -0.16
#